data_53de454b3c5d1b861876d3d241f2658c
#
_entry.id   53de454b3c5d1b861876d3d241f2658c
#
_cell.length_a   1.000
_cell.length_b   1.000
_cell.length_c   1.000
_cell.angle_alpha   90.00
_cell.angle_beta   90.00
_cell.angle_gamma   90.00
#
_symmetry.space_group_name_H-M   'P 1'
#
loop_
_entity.id
_entity.type
_entity.pdbx_description
1 polymer ?
#
loop_
_entity_poly.entity_id
_entity_poly.type
_entity_poly.pdbx_seq_one_letter_code
_entity_poly.pdbx_strand_id
1 'polypeptide(L)'
;MRIAGIQMSAGPDIEKNVARGVEMIAVAAEKGAKVIGFPELCLTPWFPRMEDSSRFSLAHEVSSEAISAFVKASIKNQVVIVLPFFEKAADRYFNSAVVIDCGRIAGLYRKVHLPDLPLYKEQFYFTPGDTRFPVFETSRGRIGVQICWDNLFPEGTRILALNGADIVFAPTAASLNTHALWERAVTANAFANNLFVFRVNRVGQDDGLSFYGRSFCAGPWGEMVSELAGSKDAIVIADLDHKDRDAAAETWGFLRRRRPSEYGDIIK
;
A
#
# COMPACT_ATOMS: atom_id res chain seq x y z
N MET A 1 3.18 -2.81 -18.38
CA MET A 1 3.81 -1.73 -17.56
C MET A 1 4.59 -2.37 -16.42
N ARG A 2 5.86 -1.98 -16.22
CA ARG A 2 6.66 -2.50 -15.09
C ARG A 2 6.46 -1.67 -13.83
N ILE A 3 6.21 -2.32 -12.70
CA ILE A 3 6.01 -1.71 -11.39
C ILE A 3 6.88 -2.41 -10.34
N ALA A 4 7.08 -1.76 -9.20
CA ALA A 4 7.88 -2.32 -8.11
C ALA A 4 7.23 -2.14 -6.73
N GLY A 5 7.45 -3.13 -5.87
CA GLY A 5 7.24 -3.02 -4.43
C GLY A 5 8.58 -3.01 -3.70
N ILE A 6 8.85 -1.98 -2.94
CA ILE A 6 10.03 -1.88 -2.08
C ILE A 6 9.72 -2.51 -0.74
N GLN A 7 10.15 -3.75 -0.55
CA GLN A 7 10.11 -4.43 0.73
C GLN A 7 11.31 -3.99 1.56
N MET A 8 11.08 -3.29 2.67
CA MET A 8 12.16 -2.77 3.51
C MET A 8 11.83 -2.83 4.99
N SER A 9 12.88 -2.90 5.80
CA SER A 9 12.82 -2.63 7.23
C SER A 9 12.94 -1.13 7.48
N ALA A 10 12.47 -0.65 8.62
CA ALA A 10 12.68 0.72 9.06
C ALA A 10 13.19 0.72 10.52
N GLY A 11 14.29 1.42 10.75
CA GLY A 11 14.88 1.58 12.07
C GLY A 11 14.40 2.85 12.80
N PRO A 12 14.99 3.16 13.97
CA PRO A 12 14.60 4.32 14.76
C PRO A 12 15.02 5.66 14.16
N ASP A 13 15.97 5.66 13.24
CA ASP A 13 16.50 6.84 12.56
C ASP A 13 15.71 7.12 11.28
N ILE A 14 14.80 8.09 11.34
CA ILE A 14 13.92 8.44 10.22
C ILE A 14 14.72 8.95 9.00
N GLU A 15 15.77 9.72 9.20
CA GLU A 15 16.58 10.25 8.10
C GLU A 15 17.25 9.12 7.31
N LYS A 16 17.75 8.10 8.00
CA LYS A 16 18.30 6.90 7.35
C LYS A 16 17.23 6.10 6.61
N ASN A 17 16.02 5.99 7.17
CA ASN A 17 14.92 5.31 6.48
C ASN A 17 14.53 6.05 5.20
N VAL A 18 14.46 7.40 5.24
CA VAL A 18 14.20 8.25 4.08
C VAL A 18 15.30 8.09 3.03
N ALA A 19 16.57 8.24 3.43
CA ALA A 19 17.70 8.13 2.50
C ALA A 19 17.72 6.76 1.79
N ARG A 20 17.50 5.69 2.55
CA ARG A 20 17.42 4.33 2.01
C ARG A 20 16.23 4.13 1.07
N GLY A 21 15.07 4.65 1.43
CA GLY A 21 13.89 4.61 0.56
C GLY A 21 14.15 5.32 -0.78
N VAL A 22 14.79 6.49 -0.75
CA VAL A 22 15.18 7.24 -1.94
C VAL A 22 16.19 6.48 -2.81
N GLU A 23 17.18 5.82 -2.18
CA GLU A 23 18.14 4.98 -2.90
C GLU A 23 17.46 3.78 -3.58
N MET A 24 16.56 3.09 -2.88
CA MET A 24 15.82 1.96 -3.44
C MET A 24 14.89 2.38 -4.58
N ILE A 25 14.34 3.60 -4.57
CA ILE A 25 13.60 4.16 -5.73
C ILE A 25 14.51 4.22 -6.96
N ALA A 26 15.73 4.74 -6.83
CA ALA A 26 16.64 4.83 -7.97
C ALA A 26 16.94 3.46 -8.56
N VAL A 27 17.25 2.47 -7.71
CA VAL A 27 17.49 1.09 -8.15
C VAL A 27 16.26 0.47 -8.82
N ALA A 28 15.05 0.71 -8.28
CA ALA A 28 13.81 0.23 -8.90
C ALA A 28 13.56 0.86 -10.27
N ALA A 29 13.82 2.17 -10.40
CA ALA A 29 13.69 2.90 -11.65
C ALA A 29 14.70 2.43 -12.70
N GLU A 30 15.96 2.16 -12.32
CA GLU A 30 16.97 1.55 -13.18
C GLU A 30 16.56 0.18 -13.71
N LYS A 31 15.81 -0.60 -12.90
CA LYS A 31 15.16 -1.85 -13.32
C LYS A 31 13.94 -1.65 -14.23
N GLY A 32 13.60 -0.40 -14.55
CA GLY A 32 12.51 -0.03 -15.44
C GLY A 32 11.14 0.19 -14.77
N ALA A 33 11.05 0.16 -13.44
CA ALA A 33 9.80 0.42 -12.74
C ALA A 33 9.29 1.85 -12.98
N LYS A 34 7.99 1.98 -13.24
CA LYS A 34 7.31 3.26 -13.48
C LYS A 34 6.40 3.67 -12.31
N VAL A 35 5.95 2.69 -11.53
CA VAL A 35 5.20 2.91 -10.30
C VAL A 35 5.87 2.11 -9.19
N ILE A 36 6.09 2.73 -8.04
CA ILE A 36 6.84 2.15 -6.93
C ILE A 36 6.04 2.32 -5.64
N GLY A 37 5.76 1.21 -4.94
CA GLY A 37 5.08 1.23 -3.65
C GLY A 37 5.99 0.82 -2.50
N PHE A 38 5.68 1.35 -1.33
CA PHE A 38 6.38 1.08 -0.06
C PHE A 38 5.50 0.33 0.93
N PRO A 39 6.06 -0.31 1.98
CA PRO A 39 5.29 -0.95 3.03
C PRO A 39 4.68 0.08 3.99
N GLU A 40 3.69 -0.34 4.74
CA GLU A 40 3.00 0.47 5.75
C GLU A 40 3.97 1.10 6.75
N LEU A 41 3.79 2.41 7.06
CA LEU A 41 4.60 3.20 8.00
C LEU A 41 6.11 3.04 7.76
N CYS A 42 6.55 3.06 6.50
CA CYS A 42 7.91 2.71 6.10
C CYS A 42 9.01 3.68 6.57
N LEU A 43 8.64 4.85 7.07
CA LEU A 43 9.59 5.86 7.56
C LEU A 43 9.93 5.71 9.04
N THR A 44 9.18 4.89 9.79
CA THR A 44 9.31 4.75 11.25
C THR A 44 9.47 3.29 11.66
N PRO A 45 10.04 3.01 12.86
CA PRO A 45 9.86 1.69 13.47
C PRO A 45 8.37 1.37 13.67
N TRP A 46 8.04 0.11 13.94
CA TRP A 46 6.66 -0.28 14.23
C TRP A 46 6.26 0.13 15.66
N PHE A 47 5.91 1.41 15.81
CA PHE A 47 5.51 1.97 17.11
C PHE A 47 4.12 1.54 17.58
N PRO A 48 3.12 1.15 16.73
CA PRO A 48 1.78 0.77 17.20
C PRO A 48 1.73 -0.55 17.98
N ARG A 49 2.86 -1.16 18.32
CA ARG A 49 2.88 -2.38 19.15
C ARG A 49 2.39 -2.18 20.59
N MET A 50 2.47 -0.96 21.09
CA MET A 50 2.05 -0.54 22.43
C MET A 50 1.58 0.90 22.43
N GLU A 51 0.82 1.29 23.41
CA GLU A 51 0.37 2.66 23.63
C GLU A 51 1.51 3.47 24.28
N ASP A 52 2.02 4.46 23.57
CA ASP A 52 3.10 5.35 24.02
C ASP A 52 2.93 6.73 23.36
N SER A 53 2.43 7.69 24.14
CA SER A 53 2.14 9.05 23.63
C SER A 53 3.39 9.80 23.12
N SER A 54 4.60 9.41 23.53
CA SER A 54 5.84 10.01 23.02
C SER A 54 6.02 9.77 21.51
N ARG A 55 5.40 8.70 20.97
CA ARG A 55 5.50 8.32 19.56
C ARG A 55 4.74 9.24 18.61
N PHE A 56 3.85 10.10 19.09
CA PHE A 56 3.22 11.12 18.25
C PHE A 56 4.25 12.09 17.63
N SER A 57 5.45 12.21 18.24
CA SER A 57 6.56 12.96 17.68
C SER A 57 7.14 12.39 16.37
N LEU A 58 6.81 11.14 16.03
CA LEU A 58 7.23 10.49 14.77
C LEU A 58 6.35 10.88 13.57
N ALA A 59 5.26 11.62 13.81
CA ALA A 59 4.32 11.98 12.75
C ALA A 59 4.87 13.11 11.87
N HIS A 60 4.55 13.06 10.59
CA HIS A 60 4.95 14.04 9.58
C HIS A 60 3.74 14.72 8.96
N GLU A 61 3.86 15.99 8.67
CA GLU A 61 2.96 16.67 7.74
C GLU A 61 3.30 16.28 6.29
N VAL A 62 2.32 16.33 5.39
CA VAL A 62 2.53 16.09 3.95
C VAL A 62 3.57 17.04 3.36
N SER A 63 3.70 18.24 3.92
CA SER A 63 4.68 19.27 3.55
C SER A 63 6.09 19.06 4.11
N SER A 64 6.31 18.05 4.94
CA SER A 64 7.59 17.82 5.63
C SER A 64 8.75 17.54 4.68
N GLU A 65 9.97 17.75 5.16
CA GLU A 65 11.20 17.43 4.41
C GLU A 65 11.30 15.95 4.08
N ALA A 66 10.84 15.06 4.97
CA ALA A 66 10.82 13.63 4.72
C ALA A 66 10.00 13.30 3.47
N ILE A 67 8.78 13.84 3.34
CA ILE A 67 7.93 13.62 2.15
C ILE A 67 8.53 14.32 0.92
N SER A 68 9.08 15.55 1.10
CA SER A 68 9.74 16.31 0.02
C SER A 68 10.90 15.55 -0.62
N ALA A 69 11.65 14.74 0.15
CA ALA A 69 12.71 13.90 -0.40
C ALA A 69 12.18 12.89 -1.44
N PHE A 70 11.02 12.28 -1.18
CA PHE A 70 10.37 11.36 -2.11
C PHE A 70 9.77 12.10 -3.32
N VAL A 71 9.24 13.31 -3.12
CA VAL A 71 8.81 14.17 -4.24
C VAL A 71 9.98 14.46 -5.18
N LYS A 72 11.14 14.84 -4.65
CA LYS A 72 12.37 15.05 -5.45
C LYS A 72 12.83 13.76 -6.15
N ALA A 73 12.77 12.62 -5.46
CA ALA A 73 13.12 11.32 -6.04
C ALA A 73 12.18 10.94 -7.18
N SER A 74 10.87 11.23 -7.07
CA SER A 74 9.90 10.95 -8.13
C SER A 74 10.17 11.77 -9.40
N ILE A 75 10.57 13.04 -9.26
CA ILE A 75 10.99 13.89 -10.37
C ILE A 75 12.25 13.32 -11.03
N LYS A 76 13.30 13.08 -10.23
CA LYS A 76 14.60 12.62 -10.73
C LYS A 76 14.47 11.32 -11.52
N ASN A 77 13.64 10.39 -11.05
CA ASN A 77 13.51 9.06 -11.65
C ASN A 77 12.31 8.92 -12.60
N GLN A 78 11.48 9.96 -12.76
CA GLN A 78 10.28 9.96 -13.61
C GLN A 78 9.32 8.80 -13.28
N VAL A 79 9.03 8.63 -11.98
CA VAL A 79 8.20 7.55 -11.45
C VAL A 79 7.04 8.08 -10.60
N VAL A 80 5.98 7.26 -10.52
CA VAL A 80 4.93 7.43 -9.52
C VAL A 80 5.33 6.68 -8.26
N ILE A 81 5.08 7.28 -7.09
CA ILE A 81 5.40 6.68 -5.79
C ILE A 81 4.14 6.60 -4.93
N VAL A 82 3.89 5.45 -4.33
CA VAL A 82 2.91 5.26 -3.25
C VAL A 82 3.69 5.15 -1.95
N LEU A 83 3.66 6.22 -1.14
CA LEU A 83 4.45 6.36 0.08
C LEU A 83 3.57 6.37 1.32
N PRO A 84 3.53 5.27 2.09
CA PRO A 84 2.84 5.23 3.39
C PRO A 84 3.67 5.89 4.50
N PHE A 85 2.99 6.64 5.37
CA PHE A 85 3.65 7.35 6.47
C PHE A 85 2.68 7.63 7.63
N PHE A 86 3.21 7.99 8.79
CA PHE A 86 2.46 8.50 9.91
C PHE A 86 2.16 9.98 9.69
N GLU A 87 0.90 10.31 9.39
CA GLU A 87 0.46 11.66 9.08
C GLU A 87 0.05 12.43 10.33
N LYS A 88 0.52 13.67 10.46
CA LYS A 88 -0.05 14.71 11.30
C LYS A 88 -0.83 15.70 10.44
N ALA A 89 -2.12 15.85 10.69
CA ALA A 89 -3.00 16.82 10.02
C ALA A 89 -3.74 17.66 11.06
N ALA A 90 -3.25 18.87 11.28
CA ALA A 90 -3.66 19.76 12.38
C ALA A 90 -3.53 19.07 13.76
N ASP A 91 -4.64 18.79 14.41
CA ASP A 91 -4.75 18.13 15.72
C ASP A 91 -5.02 16.62 15.63
N ARG A 92 -5.10 16.06 14.43
CA ARG A 92 -5.38 14.64 14.18
C ARG A 92 -4.20 13.92 13.57
N TYR A 93 -4.18 12.61 13.81
CA TYR A 93 -3.13 11.72 13.32
C TYR A 93 -3.74 10.57 12.52
N PHE A 94 -3.07 10.16 11.44
CA PHE A 94 -3.57 9.13 10.54
C PHE A 94 -2.46 8.18 10.09
N ASN A 95 -2.84 6.96 9.79
CA ASN A 95 -2.03 6.04 8.99
C ASN A 95 -2.37 6.32 7.52
N SER A 96 -1.47 6.95 6.79
CA SER A 96 -1.76 7.53 5.48
C SER A 96 -0.80 7.04 4.41
N ALA A 97 -1.23 7.16 3.15
CA ALA A 97 -0.35 6.99 1.99
C ALA A 97 -0.55 8.15 1.01
N VAL A 98 0.54 8.86 0.69
CA VAL A 98 0.54 9.87 -0.36
C VAL A 98 0.92 9.24 -1.71
N VAL A 99 0.19 9.61 -2.77
CA VAL A 99 0.53 9.24 -4.15
C VAL A 99 1.20 10.43 -4.81
N ILE A 100 2.44 10.23 -5.24
CA ILE A 100 3.31 11.25 -5.84
C ILE A 100 3.53 10.88 -7.32
N ASP A 101 3.18 11.77 -8.23
CA ASP A 101 3.30 11.57 -9.68
C ASP A 101 4.29 12.58 -10.26
N CYS A 102 5.54 12.14 -10.49
CA CYS A 102 6.60 12.95 -11.10
C CYS A 102 6.72 14.37 -10.48
N GLY A 103 6.66 14.45 -9.14
CA GLY A 103 6.76 15.69 -8.37
C GLY A 103 5.43 16.30 -7.93
N ARG A 104 4.31 15.92 -8.52
CA ARG A 104 2.98 16.35 -8.10
C ARG A 104 2.40 15.39 -7.08
N ILE A 105 1.89 15.89 -5.97
CA ILE A 105 1.05 15.10 -5.07
C ILE A 105 -0.30 14.90 -5.76
N ALA A 106 -0.55 13.68 -6.22
CA ALA A 106 -1.81 13.31 -6.88
C ALA A 106 -2.96 13.18 -5.88
N GLY A 107 -2.65 12.81 -4.64
CA GLY A 107 -3.61 12.75 -3.56
C GLY A 107 -3.12 11.96 -2.35
N LEU A 108 -4.02 11.77 -1.39
CA LEU A 108 -3.76 11.15 -0.10
C LEU A 108 -4.87 10.15 0.23
N TYR A 109 -4.49 8.97 0.68
CA TYR A 109 -5.37 7.98 1.28
C TYR A 109 -5.09 7.87 2.78
N ARG A 110 -6.14 7.76 3.58
CA ARG A 110 -6.08 7.52 5.02
C ARG A 110 -6.75 6.19 5.35
N LYS A 111 -6.05 5.33 6.08
CA LYS A 111 -6.50 3.98 6.46
C LYS A 111 -7.84 4.03 7.16
N VAL A 112 -8.82 3.28 6.63
CA VAL A 112 -10.19 3.27 7.13
C VAL A 112 -10.33 2.32 8.31
N HIS A 113 -9.77 1.12 8.22
CA HIS A 113 -9.94 0.08 9.23
C HIS A 113 -8.70 -0.02 10.11
N LEU A 114 -8.86 0.38 11.37
CA LEU A 114 -7.78 0.42 12.37
C LEU A 114 -7.92 -0.77 13.32
N PRO A 115 -6.97 -1.73 13.33
CA PRO A 115 -6.98 -2.79 14.31
C PRO A 115 -6.70 -2.27 15.73
N ASP A 116 -7.32 -2.93 16.71
CA ASP A 116 -6.93 -2.87 18.12
C ASP A 116 -6.70 -4.29 18.62
N LEU A 117 -5.51 -4.81 18.33
CA LEU A 117 -5.09 -6.17 18.64
C LEU A 117 -3.80 -6.13 19.46
N PRO A 118 -3.42 -7.22 20.14
CA PRO A 118 -2.09 -7.33 20.71
C PRO A 118 -1.00 -7.03 19.67
N LEU A 119 -0.08 -6.11 19.99
CA LEU A 119 0.99 -5.62 19.14
C LEU A 119 0.56 -4.77 17.91
N TYR A 120 -0.74 -4.43 17.84
CA TYR A 120 -1.34 -3.57 16.80
C TYR A 120 -2.36 -2.62 17.45
N LYS A 121 -1.86 -1.66 18.24
CA LYS A 121 -2.65 -0.64 18.97
C LYS A 121 -2.91 0.60 18.11
N GLU A 122 -3.40 0.37 16.89
CA GLU A 122 -3.54 1.47 15.93
C GLU A 122 -4.63 2.48 16.33
N GLN A 123 -5.70 2.04 17.00
CA GLN A 123 -6.77 2.93 17.45
C GLN A 123 -6.32 3.94 18.52
N PHE A 124 -5.20 3.67 19.23
CA PHE A 124 -4.59 4.64 20.15
C PHE A 124 -3.96 5.83 19.40
N TYR A 125 -3.38 5.57 18.24
CA TYR A 125 -2.59 6.57 17.50
C TYR A 125 -3.39 7.27 16.42
N PHE A 126 -4.26 6.55 15.72
CA PHE A 126 -4.83 7.03 14.47
C PHE A 126 -6.32 7.30 14.57
N THR A 127 -6.73 8.38 13.93
CA THR A 127 -8.13 8.64 13.59
C THR A 127 -8.51 7.78 12.38
N PRO A 128 -9.70 7.15 12.36
CA PRO A 128 -10.20 6.47 11.16
C PRO A 128 -10.18 7.37 9.93
N GLY A 129 -9.79 6.82 8.79
CA GLY A 129 -9.66 7.58 7.56
C GLY A 129 -10.96 8.20 7.09
N ASP A 130 -10.88 9.44 6.61
CA ASP A 130 -12.00 10.26 6.15
C ASP A 130 -11.97 10.51 4.61
N THR A 131 -11.01 9.91 3.91
CA THR A 131 -10.84 10.05 2.46
C THR A 131 -11.69 9.09 1.62
N ARG A 132 -12.43 8.16 2.25
CA ARG A 132 -13.07 7.02 1.58
C ARG A 132 -12.00 6.17 0.86
N PHE A 133 -12.34 5.61 -0.31
CA PHE A 133 -11.43 4.83 -1.16
C PHE A 133 -11.24 5.54 -2.51
N PRO A 134 -10.39 6.59 -2.57
CA PRO A 134 -10.15 7.34 -3.79
C PRO A 134 -9.31 6.56 -4.78
N VAL A 135 -9.52 6.85 -6.06
CA VAL A 135 -8.63 6.42 -7.14
C VAL A 135 -7.86 7.65 -7.64
N PHE A 136 -6.56 7.55 -7.71
CA PHE A 136 -5.67 8.63 -8.08
C PHE A 136 -5.29 8.53 -9.56
N GLU A 137 -5.65 9.56 -10.32
CA GLU A 137 -5.23 9.71 -11.70
C GLU A 137 -3.75 10.11 -11.76
N THR A 138 -2.94 9.29 -12.40
CA THR A 138 -1.50 9.52 -12.56
C THR A 138 -1.06 9.39 -14.01
N SER A 139 0.17 9.83 -14.30
CA SER A 139 0.80 9.67 -15.61
C SER A 139 1.04 8.19 -16.00
N ARG A 140 0.82 7.27 -15.08
CA ARG A 140 1.06 5.83 -15.25
C ARG A 140 -0.18 4.96 -15.02
N GLY A 141 -1.38 5.55 -15.04
CA GLY A 141 -2.64 4.86 -14.82
C GLY A 141 -3.32 5.27 -13.51
N ARG A 142 -4.41 4.60 -13.21
CA ARG A 142 -5.30 4.89 -12.08
C ARG A 142 -4.97 3.98 -10.91
N ILE A 143 -4.53 4.58 -9.82
CA ILE A 143 -3.98 3.88 -8.66
C ILE A 143 -4.95 3.97 -7.49
N GLY A 144 -5.34 2.82 -6.93
CA GLY A 144 -5.99 2.69 -5.65
C GLY A 144 -4.98 2.35 -4.55
N VAL A 145 -5.32 2.68 -3.30
CA VAL A 145 -4.53 2.31 -2.12
C VAL A 145 -5.44 1.74 -1.05
N GLN A 146 -5.00 0.63 -0.43
CA GLN A 146 -5.59 0.06 0.78
C GLN A 146 -4.49 -0.34 1.73
N ILE A 147 -4.46 0.24 2.94
CA ILE A 147 -3.38 -0.02 3.88
C ILE A 147 -3.72 -1.23 4.76
N CYS A 148 -2.87 -2.26 4.68
CA CYS A 148 -2.83 -3.40 5.60
C CYS A 148 -4.22 -4.01 5.84
N TRP A 149 -4.77 -3.86 7.04
CA TRP A 149 -6.05 -4.47 7.45
C TRP A 149 -7.23 -4.14 6.53
N ASP A 150 -7.20 -3.01 5.82
CA ASP A 150 -8.22 -2.67 4.80
C ASP A 150 -8.41 -3.78 3.76
N ASN A 151 -7.35 -4.53 3.43
CA ASN A 151 -7.39 -5.59 2.43
C ASN A 151 -8.14 -6.85 2.88
N LEU A 152 -8.47 -6.95 4.16
CA LEU A 152 -9.28 -8.03 4.71
C LEU A 152 -10.79 -7.70 4.66
N PHE A 153 -11.14 -6.48 4.25
CA PHE A 153 -12.50 -6.03 4.00
C PHE A 153 -12.69 -5.91 2.48
N PRO A 154 -13.43 -6.85 1.86
CA PRO A 154 -13.53 -6.93 0.40
C PRO A 154 -14.22 -5.72 -0.23
N GLU A 155 -14.98 -4.95 0.55
CA GLU A 155 -15.69 -3.75 0.11
C GLU A 155 -14.73 -2.70 -0.45
N GLY A 156 -13.59 -2.48 0.19
CA GLY A 156 -12.63 -1.46 -0.22
C GLY A 156 -12.08 -1.71 -1.61
N THR A 157 -11.61 -2.93 -1.89
CA THR A 157 -11.11 -3.29 -3.24
C THR A 157 -12.24 -3.20 -4.28
N ARG A 158 -13.46 -3.61 -3.91
CA ARG A 158 -14.63 -3.49 -4.80
C ARG A 158 -14.94 -2.02 -5.14
N ILE A 159 -14.88 -1.12 -4.17
CA ILE A 159 -15.10 0.31 -4.39
C ILE A 159 -14.02 0.88 -5.31
N LEU A 160 -12.75 0.55 -5.07
CA LEU A 160 -11.64 0.99 -5.93
C LEU A 160 -11.81 0.49 -7.37
N ALA A 161 -12.21 -0.76 -7.57
CA ALA A 161 -12.48 -1.32 -8.89
C ALA A 161 -13.64 -0.59 -9.60
N LEU A 162 -14.72 -0.31 -8.89
CA LEU A 162 -15.87 0.42 -9.43
C LEU A 162 -15.53 1.89 -9.76
N ASN A 163 -14.61 2.49 -9.01
CA ASN A 163 -14.08 3.82 -9.29
C ASN A 163 -13.01 3.81 -10.39
N GLY A 164 -12.74 2.63 -10.97
CA GLY A 164 -11.91 2.48 -12.16
C GLY A 164 -10.42 2.36 -11.88
N ALA A 165 -9.99 1.91 -10.70
CA ALA A 165 -8.59 1.61 -10.46
C ALA A 165 -8.04 0.58 -11.47
N ASP A 166 -6.81 0.78 -11.91
CA ASP A 166 -6.08 -0.18 -12.76
C ASP A 166 -5.25 -1.13 -11.88
N ILE A 167 -4.72 -0.60 -10.78
CA ILE A 167 -3.93 -1.31 -9.79
C ILE A 167 -4.26 -0.80 -8.40
N VAL A 168 -4.22 -1.69 -7.42
CA VAL A 168 -4.30 -1.36 -5.99
C VAL A 168 -2.95 -1.67 -5.33
N PHE A 169 -2.33 -0.69 -4.69
CA PHE A 169 -1.23 -0.93 -3.78
C PHE A 169 -1.76 -1.23 -2.38
N ALA A 170 -1.23 -2.28 -1.78
CA ALA A 170 -1.58 -2.78 -0.45
C ALA A 170 -0.37 -2.73 0.50
N PRO A 171 0.06 -1.51 0.94
CA PRO A 171 1.08 -1.36 1.96
C PRO A 171 0.71 -2.13 3.21
N THR A 172 1.64 -2.93 3.74
CA THR A 172 1.34 -3.87 4.82
C THR A 172 2.47 -3.88 5.86
N ALA A 173 2.12 -4.10 7.12
CA ALA A 173 3.03 -4.40 8.22
C ALA A 173 2.55 -5.65 8.95
N ALA A 174 2.59 -6.80 8.28
CA ALA A 174 2.17 -8.07 8.84
C ALA A 174 3.37 -8.82 9.41
N SER A 175 3.29 -9.11 10.71
CA SER A 175 4.11 -10.07 11.43
C SER A 175 3.31 -11.37 11.66
N LEU A 176 3.67 -12.21 12.60
CA LEU A 176 2.95 -13.45 12.91
C LEU A 176 2.88 -14.42 11.71
N ASN A 177 2.45 -15.65 11.93
CA ASN A 177 2.31 -16.67 10.89
C ASN A 177 1.00 -16.51 10.07
N THR A 178 0.75 -15.31 9.54
CA THR A 178 -0.48 -15.00 8.81
C THR A 178 -0.30 -14.95 7.29
N HIS A 179 0.89 -15.26 6.79
CA HIS A 179 1.24 -15.09 5.37
C HIS A 179 0.27 -15.81 4.42
N ALA A 180 -0.13 -17.05 4.73
CA ALA A 180 -1.08 -17.80 3.90
C ALA A 180 -2.48 -17.18 3.84
N LEU A 181 -2.91 -16.50 4.91
CA LEU A 181 -4.18 -15.76 4.92
C LEU A 181 -4.10 -14.51 4.03
N TRP A 182 -2.99 -13.78 4.12
CA TRP A 182 -2.73 -12.60 3.31
C TRP A 182 -2.63 -12.93 1.83
N GLU A 183 -1.94 -14.01 1.46
CA GLU A 183 -1.84 -14.46 0.07
C GLU A 183 -3.22 -14.76 -0.51
N ARG A 184 -4.07 -15.50 0.24
CA ARG A 184 -5.45 -15.79 -0.18
C ARG A 184 -6.31 -14.53 -0.29
N ALA A 185 -6.26 -13.64 0.70
CA ALA A 185 -7.08 -12.43 0.69
C ALA A 185 -6.73 -11.53 -0.50
N VAL A 186 -5.43 -11.30 -0.74
CA VAL A 186 -4.96 -10.41 -1.81
C VAL A 186 -5.23 -11.00 -3.19
N THR A 187 -4.99 -12.30 -3.40
CA THR A 187 -5.29 -12.97 -4.68
C THR A 187 -6.79 -13.03 -4.94
N ALA A 188 -7.61 -13.29 -3.91
CA ALA A 188 -9.07 -13.24 -4.03
C ALA A 188 -9.58 -11.83 -4.36
N ASN A 189 -9.03 -10.79 -3.75
CA ASN A 189 -9.37 -9.41 -4.05
C ASN A 189 -9.00 -9.04 -5.49
N ALA A 190 -7.83 -9.45 -5.97
CA ALA A 190 -7.41 -9.24 -7.35
C ALA A 190 -8.38 -9.92 -8.34
N PHE A 191 -8.65 -11.20 -8.14
CA PHE A 191 -9.55 -12.00 -8.99
C PHE A 191 -10.98 -11.46 -8.99
N ALA A 192 -11.60 -11.29 -7.82
CA ALA A 192 -13.00 -10.90 -7.71
C ALA A 192 -13.28 -9.50 -8.30
N ASN A 193 -12.24 -8.68 -8.49
CA ASN A 193 -12.35 -7.31 -8.98
C ASN A 193 -11.68 -7.06 -10.33
N ASN A 194 -11.09 -8.10 -10.94
CA ASN A 194 -10.35 -8.02 -12.20
C ASN A 194 -9.29 -6.89 -12.17
N LEU A 195 -8.47 -6.90 -11.10
CA LEU A 195 -7.43 -5.89 -10.84
C LEU A 195 -6.08 -6.54 -10.61
N PHE A 196 -5.04 -5.73 -10.72
CA PHE A 196 -3.76 -6.04 -10.09
C PHE A 196 -3.75 -5.52 -8.66
N VAL A 197 -3.29 -6.34 -7.70
CA VAL A 197 -3.11 -5.91 -6.30
C VAL A 197 -1.68 -6.18 -5.88
N PHE A 198 -0.93 -5.13 -5.56
CA PHE A 198 0.45 -5.26 -5.13
C PHE A 198 0.55 -5.12 -3.61
N ARG A 199 0.71 -6.24 -2.94
CA ARG A 199 1.01 -6.24 -1.50
C ARG A 199 2.50 -6.01 -1.26
N VAL A 200 2.82 -4.93 -0.53
CA VAL A 200 4.18 -4.60 -0.11
C VAL A 200 4.26 -4.67 1.40
N ASN A 201 4.92 -5.70 1.93
CA ASN A 201 5.05 -5.93 3.36
C ASN A 201 6.40 -5.46 3.91
N ARG A 202 6.43 -5.13 5.19
CA ARG A 202 7.67 -4.88 5.93
C ARG A 202 8.49 -6.15 6.09
N VAL A 203 9.78 -5.97 6.36
CA VAL A 203 10.72 -7.00 6.83
C VAL A 203 11.49 -6.50 8.04
N GLY A 204 12.24 -7.41 8.64
CA GLY A 204 13.11 -7.12 9.77
C GLY A 204 12.46 -7.37 11.12
N GLN A 205 13.23 -7.08 12.15
CA GLN A 205 12.78 -7.20 13.54
C GLN A 205 12.61 -5.80 14.14
N ASP A 206 11.55 -5.62 14.88
CA ASP A 206 11.25 -4.39 15.59
C ASP A 206 10.71 -4.73 16.97
N ASP A 207 11.55 -4.54 18.01
CA ASP A 207 11.20 -4.78 19.40
C ASP A 207 10.50 -6.13 19.67
N GLY A 208 11.03 -7.21 19.14
CA GLY A 208 10.49 -8.57 19.30
C GLY A 208 9.43 -8.99 18.29
N LEU A 209 8.93 -8.08 17.46
CA LEU A 209 8.14 -8.42 16.28
C LEU A 209 9.01 -8.76 15.10
N SER A 210 8.70 -9.86 14.43
CA SER A 210 9.39 -10.26 13.19
C SER A 210 8.44 -10.10 12.01
N PHE A 211 8.75 -9.16 11.12
CA PHE A 211 8.04 -8.95 9.87
C PHE A 211 8.60 -9.87 8.79
N TYR A 212 7.77 -10.71 8.22
CA TYR A 212 8.22 -11.83 7.38
C TYR A 212 8.42 -11.47 5.90
N GLY A 213 8.10 -10.25 5.46
CA GLY A 213 8.17 -9.86 4.06
C GLY A 213 7.12 -10.55 3.19
N ARG A 214 7.55 -11.38 2.24
CA ARG A 214 6.68 -12.08 1.30
C ARG A 214 5.78 -11.11 0.51
N SER A 215 6.38 -9.99 0.06
CA SER A 215 5.72 -9.05 -0.85
C SER A 215 5.51 -9.70 -2.22
N PHE A 216 4.39 -9.41 -2.86
CA PHE A 216 4.04 -9.95 -4.18
C PHE A 216 2.97 -9.10 -4.88
N CYS A 217 2.84 -9.27 -6.19
CA CYS A 217 1.75 -8.75 -6.98
C CYS A 217 0.82 -9.89 -7.41
N ALA A 218 -0.47 -9.73 -7.17
CA ALA A 218 -1.52 -10.63 -7.66
C ALA A 218 -2.15 -10.06 -8.94
N GLY A 219 -2.48 -10.92 -9.87
CA GLY A 219 -3.11 -10.60 -11.15
C GLY A 219 -4.62 -10.84 -11.18
N PRO A 220 -5.29 -10.42 -12.25
CA PRO A 220 -6.74 -10.45 -12.38
C PRO A 220 -7.36 -11.85 -12.49
N TRP A 221 -6.53 -12.87 -12.69
CA TRP A 221 -6.92 -14.29 -12.67
C TRP A 221 -6.74 -14.95 -11.31
N GLY A 222 -6.24 -14.20 -10.28
CA GLY A 222 -5.97 -14.70 -8.94
C GLY A 222 -4.58 -15.32 -8.77
N GLU A 223 -3.73 -15.24 -9.78
CA GLU A 223 -2.35 -15.73 -9.78
C GLU A 223 -1.39 -14.71 -9.17
N MET A 224 -0.20 -15.15 -8.80
CA MET A 224 0.92 -14.25 -8.49
C MET A 224 1.67 -13.92 -9.80
N VAL A 225 1.68 -12.64 -10.20
CA VAL A 225 2.35 -12.14 -11.41
C VAL A 225 3.76 -11.62 -11.13
N SER A 226 4.22 -11.71 -9.90
CA SER A 226 5.61 -11.46 -9.51
C SER A 226 6.17 -12.67 -8.77
N GLU A 227 7.50 -12.71 -8.62
CA GLU A 227 8.10 -13.58 -7.65
C GLU A 227 7.68 -13.17 -6.22
N LEU A 228 7.58 -14.16 -5.34
CA LEU A 228 7.32 -13.95 -3.93
C LEU A 228 8.63 -13.58 -3.24
N ALA A 229 8.68 -12.40 -2.61
CA ALA A 229 9.87 -11.96 -1.90
C ALA A 229 10.20 -12.86 -0.69
N GLY A 230 11.49 -12.92 -0.35
CA GLY A 230 11.98 -13.56 0.87
C GLY A 230 11.78 -12.68 2.12
N SER A 231 12.57 -12.94 3.16
CA SER A 231 12.50 -12.27 4.47
C SER A 231 13.52 -11.15 4.65
N LYS A 232 14.14 -10.68 3.58
CA LYS A 232 15.12 -9.58 3.58
C LYS A 232 14.59 -8.40 2.77
N ASP A 233 15.28 -7.26 2.86
CA ASP A 233 15.02 -6.14 1.97
C ASP A 233 15.13 -6.56 0.52
N ALA A 234 14.17 -6.12 -0.29
CA ALA A 234 14.06 -6.52 -1.69
C ALA A 234 13.31 -5.48 -2.52
N ILE A 235 13.57 -5.47 -3.80
CA ILE A 235 12.77 -4.80 -4.81
C ILE A 235 12.06 -5.90 -5.61
N VAL A 236 10.77 -6.01 -5.39
CA VAL A 236 9.90 -6.98 -6.09
C VAL A 236 9.39 -6.32 -7.36
N ILE A 237 9.65 -6.94 -8.49
CA ILE A 237 9.23 -6.42 -9.81
C ILE A 237 8.02 -7.22 -10.28
N ALA A 238 7.05 -6.52 -10.86
CA ALA A 238 5.96 -7.12 -11.61
C ALA A 238 5.80 -6.42 -12.97
N ASP A 239 5.61 -7.21 -14.01
CA ASP A 239 5.26 -6.73 -15.35
C ASP A 239 3.76 -6.93 -15.56
N LEU A 240 3.02 -5.83 -15.65
CA LEU A 240 1.57 -5.84 -15.80
C LEU A 240 1.20 -5.75 -17.29
N ASP A 241 0.40 -6.70 -17.76
CA ASP A 241 -0.28 -6.57 -19.05
C ASP A 241 -1.76 -6.19 -18.83
N HIS A 242 -2.13 -5.00 -19.31
CA HIS A 242 -3.53 -4.55 -19.23
C HIS A 242 -4.48 -5.44 -20.03
N LYS A 243 -3.97 -6.16 -21.06
CA LYS A 243 -4.79 -7.13 -21.81
C LYS A 243 -5.27 -8.29 -20.94
N ASP A 244 -4.46 -8.72 -19.97
CA ASP A 244 -4.86 -9.77 -19.03
C ASP A 244 -6.05 -9.32 -18.18
N ARG A 245 -6.04 -8.07 -17.72
CA ARG A 245 -7.17 -7.49 -16.98
C ARG A 245 -8.42 -7.42 -17.84
N ASP A 246 -8.29 -6.96 -19.07
CA ASP A 246 -9.42 -6.83 -19.99
C ASP A 246 -10.00 -8.21 -20.35
N ALA A 247 -9.15 -9.19 -20.61
CA ALA A 247 -9.55 -10.57 -20.86
C ALA A 247 -10.26 -11.22 -19.66
N ALA A 248 -9.74 -11.00 -18.45
CA ALA A 248 -10.38 -11.47 -17.22
C ALA A 248 -11.75 -10.80 -17.00
N ALA A 249 -11.84 -9.48 -17.25
CA ALA A 249 -13.08 -8.73 -17.14
C ALA A 249 -14.12 -9.16 -18.19
N GLU A 250 -13.70 -9.52 -19.38
CA GLU A 250 -14.57 -10.04 -20.43
C GLU A 250 -15.08 -11.45 -20.06
N THR A 251 -14.18 -12.34 -19.65
CA THR A 251 -14.50 -13.73 -19.31
C THR A 251 -15.43 -13.84 -18.13
N TRP A 252 -15.09 -13.21 -17.02
CA TRP A 252 -15.84 -13.34 -15.77
C TRP A 252 -16.95 -12.30 -15.63
N GLY A 253 -16.69 -11.04 -16.01
CA GLY A 253 -17.66 -9.94 -15.99
C GLY A 253 -18.23 -9.63 -14.62
N PHE A 254 -17.49 -9.88 -13.53
CA PHE A 254 -17.97 -9.73 -12.16
C PHE A 254 -18.54 -8.33 -11.89
N LEU A 255 -17.87 -7.27 -12.33
CA LEU A 255 -18.30 -5.90 -12.10
C LEU A 255 -19.59 -5.57 -12.88
N ARG A 256 -19.74 -6.09 -14.11
CA ARG A 256 -20.91 -5.85 -14.98
C ARG A 256 -22.14 -6.61 -14.50
N ARG A 257 -21.94 -7.79 -13.89
CA ARG A 257 -23.02 -8.71 -13.49
C ARG A 257 -23.47 -8.52 -12.05
N ARG A 258 -22.98 -7.46 -11.38
CA ARG A 258 -23.44 -7.11 -10.03
C ARG A 258 -24.94 -6.81 -10.03
N ARG A 259 -25.56 -7.09 -8.90
CA ARG A 259 -26.99 -6.78 -8.63
C ARG A 259 -27.06 -5.85 -7.42
N PRO A 260 -26.73 -4.54 -7.57
CA PRO A 260 -26.67 -3.61 -6.44
C PRO A 260 -27.95 -3.52 -5.61
N SER A 261 -29.12 -3.75 -6.23
CA SER A 261 -30.41 -3.82 -5.52
C SER A 261 -30.46 -4.87 -4.41
N GLU A 262 -29.64 -5.90 -4.50
CA GLU A 262 -29.62 -7.00 -3.52
C GLU A 262 -28.61 -6.76 -2.38
N TYR A 263 -27.84 -5.66 -2.41
CA TYR A 263 -26.71 -5.44 -1.50
C TYR A 263 -27.02 -4.42 -0.38
N GLY A 264 -28.29 -4.06 -0.19
CA GLY A 264 -28.68 -3.06 0.80
C GLY A 264 -28.26 -3.40 2.25
N ASP A 265 -28.08 -4.69 2.56
CA ASP A 265 -27.67 -5.16 3.89
C ASP A 265 -26.20 -4.89 4.22
N ILE A 266 -25.36 -4.63 3.23
CA ILE A 266 -23.92 -4.33 3.45
C ILE A 266 -23.70 -3.01 4.19
N ILE A 267 -24.67 -2.09 4.14
CA ILE A 267 -24.58 -0.74 4.71
C ILE A 267 -25.39 -0.58 6.01
N LYS A 268 -25.80 -1.69 6.64
CA LYS A 268 -26.53 -1.69 7.92
C LYS A 268 -25.60 -1.58 9.12
#